data_c4614d57923c916c78a1e9f9f0f0cf87
#
_entry.id   c4614d57923c916c78a1e9f9f0f0cf87
#
_cell.length_a   1.000
_cell.length_b   1.000
_cell.length_c   1.000
_cell.angle_alpha   90.00
_cell.angle_beta   90.00
_cell.angle_gamma   90.00
#
_symmetry.space_group_name_H-M   'P 1'
#
loop_
_entity.id
_entity.type
_entity.pdbx_description
1 polymer ?
#
loop_
_entity_poly.entity_id
_entity_poly.type
_entity_poly.pdbx_seq_one_letter_code
_entity_poly.pdbx_strand_id
1 'polypeptide(L)'
;MGNPPINFVEAKAKQQPDGSIALTALGGRRAEFVPASPVDLAAWAAQRDRRAAEAAEERSQRARESGSVEKSNKDERFLYHIDRASGEDDSPTDLSALTDEDVIIAVRPEFLELAESGALEGRIYGVMPTGMESTIKVRVDDFLLTGVIFGSGVISIGARTSVRFKGSNILLFDRQSGEYICEGSLHF
;
A
#
# COMPACT_ATOMS: atom_id res chain seq x y z
N MET A 1 18.48 13.69 -5.78
CA MET A 1 17.10 13.44 -6.24
C MET A 1 16.75 12.03 -5.82
N GLY A 2 15.70 11.88 -5.02
CA GLY A 2 15.34 10.58 -4.45
C GLY A 2 14.72 9.67 -5.49
N ASN A 3 14.85 8.36 -5.28
CA ASN A 3 14.10 7.32 -6.00
C ASN A 3 12.63 7.72 -6.08
N PRO A 4 11.90 7.31 -7.15
CA PRO A 4 10.46 7.53 -7.20
C PRO A 4 9.79 7.02 -5.92
N PRO A 5 8.74 7.70 -5.42
CA PRO A 5 8.07 7.29 -4.20
C PRO A 5 7.44 5.90 -4.35
N ILE A 6 7.35 5.18 -3.24
CA ILE A 6 6.66 3.90 -3.17
C ILE A 6 5.16 4.10 -3.48
N ASN A 7 4.54 3.16 -4.18
CA ASN A 7 3.11 3.16 -4.41
C ASN A 7 2.39 2.60 -3.19
N PHE A 8 1.46 3.36 -2.65
CA PHE A 8 0.53 2.87 -1.64
C PHE A 8 -0.84 2.67 -2.25
N VAL A 9 -1.44 1.52 -2.00
CA VAL A 9 -2.76 1.14 -2.49
C VAL A 9 -3.59 0.60 -1.34
N GLU A 10 -4.76 1.18 -1.15
CA GLU A 10 -5.74 0.68 -0.19
C GLU A 10 -6.35 -0.63 -0.66
N ALA A 11 -6.57 -1.54 0.27
CA ALA A 11 -7.26 -2.78 0.01
C ALA A 11 -8.06 -3.28 1.22
N LYS A 12 -9.04 -4.12 0.92
CA LYS A 12 -9.66 -5.02 1.91
C LYS A 12 -9.03 -6.40 1.76
N ALA A 13 -8.64 -6.98 2.89
CA ALA A 13 -7.94 -8.25 2.96
C ALA A 13 -8.80 -9.31 3.63
N LYS A 14 -8.83 -10.51 3.06
CA LYS A 14 -9.50 -11.66 3.65
C LYS A 14 -8.63 -12.90 3.53
N GLN A 15 -8.24 -13.47 4.65
CA GLN A 15 -7.45 -14.71 4.70
C GLN A 15 -8.21 -15.86 4.05
N GLN A 16 -7.52 -16.65 3.23
CA GLN A 16 -8.04 -17.86 2.59
C GLN A 16 -7.53 -19.11 3.33
N PRO A 17 -8.24 -20.25 3.21
CA PRO A 17 -7.85 -21.49 3.87
C PRO A 17 -6.49 -22.05 3.44
N ASP A 18 -6.02 -21.71 2.25
CA ASP A 18 -4.71 -22.11 1.70
C ASP A 18 -3.55 -21.23 2.16
N GLY A 19 -3.84 -20.21 2.98
CA GLY A 19 -2.86 -19.27 3.49
C GLY A 19 -2.64 -18.03 2.60
N SER A 20 -3.21 -18.00 1.39
CA SER A 20 -3.24 -16.78 0.59
C SER A 20 -4.20 -15.73 1.18
N ILE A 21 -4.11 -14.50 0.69
CA ILE A 21 -4.96 -13.40 1.12
C ILE A 21 -5.68 -12.85 -0.10
N ALA A 22 -7.00 -13.00 -0.15
CA ALA A 22 -7.82 -12.35 -1.15
C ALA A 22 -7.88 -10.85 -0.85
N LEU A 23 -7.56 -10.04 -1.84
CA LEU A 23 -7.58 -8.59 -1.76
C LEU A 23 -8.66 -8.01 -2.67
N THR A 24 -9.26 -6.92 -2.24
CA THR A 24 -10.08 -6.04 -3.07
C THR A 24 -9.44 -4.65 -3.03
N ALA A 25 -8.89 -4.21 -4.16
CA ALA A 25 -8.10 -2.99 -4.29
C ALA A 25 -8.44 -2.21 -5.57
N LEU A 26 -7.86 -1.03 -5.77
CA LEU A 26 -7.93 -0.26 -7.01
C LEU A 26 -9.36 -0.14 -7.59
N GLY A 27 -10.28 0.39 -6.77
CA GLY A 27 -11.67 0.58 -7.23
C GLY A 27 -12.52 -0.69 -7.25
N GLY A 28 -12.19 -1.69 -6.43
CA GLY A 28 -12.97 -2.93 -6.30
C GLY A 28 -12.45 -4.11 -7.14
N ARG A 29 -11.24 -4.00 -7.69
CA ARG A 29 -10.59 -5.10 -8.42
C ARG A 29 -10.13 -6.17 -7.45
N ARG A 30 -10.32 -7.42 -7.83
CA ARG A 30 -9.86 -8.57 -7.05
C ARG A 30 -8.41 -8.87 -7.35
N ALA A 31 -7.66 -9.15 -6.31
CA ALA A 31 -6.29 -9.61 -6.39
C ALA A 31 -6.04 -10.72 -5.36
N GLU A 32 -5.01 -11.49 -5.60
CA GLU A 32 -4.49 -12.48 -4.67
C GLU A 32 -3.12 -12.04 -4.19
N PHE A 33 -2.93 -12.05 -2.88
CA PHE A 33 -1.63 -11.84 -2.26
C PHE A 33 -1.16 -13.15 -1.64
N VAL A 34 0.01 -13.61 -2.07
CA VAL A 34 0.63 -14.83 -1.56
C VAL A 34 1.77 -14.42 -0.62
N PRO A 35 1.62 -14.56 0.70
CA PRO A 35 2.67 -14.21 1.64
C PRO A 35 3.94 -15.06 1.42
N ALA A 36 5.11 -14.45 1.53
CA ALA A 36 6.40 -15.14 1.43
C ALA A 36 6.66 -16.09 2.60
N SER A 37 6.00 -15.85 3.73
CA SER A 37 6.00 -16.72 4.91
C SER A 37 4.57 -16.83 5.45
N PRO A 38 4.21 -17.95 6.07
CA PRO A 38 2.87 -18.13 6.62
C PRO A 38 2.52 -16.99 7.59
N VAL A 39 1.35 -16.40 7.42
CA VAL A 39 0.79 -15.36 8.30
C VAL A 39 -0.65 -15.72 8.63
N ASP A 40 -1.06 -15.44 9.87
CA ASP A 40 -2.45 -15.49 10.31
C ASP A 40 -2.87 -14.06 10.64
N LEU A 41 -3.71 -13.46 9.80
CA LEU A 41 -4.15 -12.07 9.94
C LEU A 41 -4.93 -11.85 11.24
N ALA A 42 -5.74 -12.81 11.67
CA ALA A 42 -6.52 -12.68 12.89
C ALA A 42 -5.63 -12.74 14.14
N ALA A 43 -4.65 -13.65 14.16
CA ALA A 43 -3.68 -13.74 15.24
C ALA A 43 -2.78 -12.49 15.27
N TRP A 44 -2.41 -11.96 14.10
CA TRP A 44 -1.62 -10.73 13.96
C TRP A 44 -2.40 -9.52 14.53
N ALA A 45 -3.67 -9.34 14.14
CA ALA A 45 -4.52 -8.27 14.63
C ALA A 45 -4.69 -8.33 16.15
N ALA A 46 -4.96 -9.51 16.72
CA ALA A 46 -5.08 -9.71 18.17
C ALA A 46 -3.76 -9.37 18.91
N GLN A 47 -2.61 -9.61 18.29
CA GLN A 47 -1.31 -9.25 18.86
C GLN A 47 -1.06 -7.73 18.79
N ARG A 48 -1.43 -7.08 17.67
CA ARG A 48 -1.40 -5.62 17.53
C ARG A 48 -2.22 -4.94 18.63
N ASP A 49 -3.46 -5.40 18.85
CA ASP A 49 -4.37 -4.83 19.85
C ASP A 49 -3.83 -4.98 21.28
N ARG A 50 -3.22 -6.13 21.58
CA ARG A 50 -2.54 -6.31 22.87
C ARG A 50 -1.39 -5.33 23.07
N ARG A 51 -0.50 -5.18 22.06
CA ARG A 51 0.60 -4.20 22.13
C ARG A 51 0.10 -2.78 22.30
N ALA A 52 -0.99 -2.41 21.60
CA ALA A 52 -1.60 -1.10 21.71
C ALA A 52 -2.19 -0.85 23.12
N ALA A 53 -2.83 -1.86 23.72
CA ALA A 53 -3.37 -1.78 25.07
C ALA A 53 -2.24 -1.65 26.11
N GLU A 54 -1.19 -2.47 26.04
CA GLU A 54 -0.02 -2.40 26.90
C GLU A 54 0.67 -1.03 26.83
N ALA A 55 0.88 -0.51 25.62
CA ALA A 55 1.47 0.81 25.42
C ALA A 55 0.57 1.96 25.95
N ALA A 56 -0.75 1.80 25.88
CA ALA A 56 -1.69 2.78 26.45
C ALA A 56 -1.65 2.76 27.99
N GLU A 57 -1.53 1.57 28.58
CA GLU A 57 -1.41 1.42 30.04
C GLU A 57 -0.11 2.00 30.58
N GLU A 58 1.02 1.71 29.94
CA GLU A 58 2.31 2.30 30.30
C GLU A 58 2.30 3.83 30.20
N ARG A 59 1.72 4.39 29.14
CA ARG A 59 1.56 5.86 29.00
C ARG A 59 0.73 6.44 30.12
N SER A 60 -0.36 5.78 30.48
CA SER A 60 -1.24 6.20 31.58
C SER A 60 -0.51 6.18 32.94
N GLN A 61 0.32 5.17 33.18
CA GLN A 61 1.14 5.09 34.40
C GLN A 61 2.17 6.20 34.46
N ARG A 62 2.94 6.42 33.38
CA ARG A 62 3.93 7.52 33.28
C ARG A 62 3.29 8.90 33.47
N ALA A 63 2.11 9.11 32.89
CA ALA A 63 1.37 10.37 33.06
C ALA A 63 0.95 10.61 34.53
N ARG A 64 0.57 9.55 35.25
CA ARG A 64 0.24 9.63 36.69
C ARG A 64 1.47 9.93 37.55
N GLU A 65 2.61 9.33 37.23
CA GLU A 65 3.87 9.52 37.97
C GLU A 65 4.51 10.87 37.70
N SER A 66 4.45 11.37 36.48
CA SER A 66 5.06 12.65 36.09
C SER A 66 4.22 13.88 36.37
N GLY A 67 2.93 13.70 36.70
CA GLY A 67 1.97 14.82 36.87
C GLY A 67 1.75 15.63 35.58
N SER A 68 2.29 15.20 34.45
CA SER A 68 2.19 15.84 33.15
C SER A 68 1.23 15.03 32.28
N VAL A 69 0.18 15.67 31.83
CA VAL A 69 -0.66 15.11 30.77
C VAL A 69 0.13 15.29 29.47
N GLU A 70 0.89 14.26 29.06
CA GLU A 70 1.37 14.21 27.69
C GLU A 70 0.16 14.29 26.76
N LYS A 71 0.09 15.39 26.00
CA LYS A 71 -0.87 15.48 24.91
C LYS A 71 -0.54 14.32 23.98
N SER A 72 -1.39 13.29 23.98
CA SER A 72 -1.34 12.24 22.99
C SER A 72 -1.36 12.93 21.63
N ASN A 73 -0.25 12.91 20.91
CA ASN A 73 -0.21 13.27 19.51
C ASN A 73 -1.02 12.21 18.75
N LYS A 74 -2.34 12.34 18.79
CA LYS A 74 -3.25 11.50 18.00
C LYS A 74 -3.00 11.63 16.49
N ASP A 75 -2.20 12.62 16.10
CA ASP A 75 -1.92 12.98 14.71
C ASP A 75 -0.64 12.34 14.14
N GLU A 76 0.11 11.56 14.91
CA GLU A 76 1.26 10.80 14.40
C GLU A 76 0.87 9.44 13.78
N ARG A 77 -0.33 9.29 13.27
CA ARG A 77 -0.67 8.13 12.45
C ARG A 77 0.08 8.26 11.13
N PHE A 78 0.74 7.18 10.73
CA PHE A 78 1.39 7.12 9.43
C PHE A 78 0.32 7.34 8.34
N LEU A 79 0.39 8.49 7.67
CA LEU A 79 -0.52 8.83 6.58
C LEU A 79 0.08 8.29 5.28
N TYR A 80 -0.54 7.28 4.71
CA TYR A 80 -0.20 6.78 3.39
C TYR A 80 -0.72 7.75 2.34
N HIS A 81 0.17 8.26 1.50
CA HIS A 81 -0.23 9.09 0.38
C HIS A 81 -0.57 8.20 -0.81
N ILE A 82 -1.84 8.23 -1.23
CA ILE A 82 -2.35 7.50 -2.40
C ILE A 82 -2.45 8.47 -3.55
N ASP A 83 -1.66 8.21 -4.61
CA ASP A 83 -1.58 9.11 -5.77
C ASP A 83 -2.82 8.91 -6.68
N ARG A 84 -3.65 9.95 -6.86
CA ARG A 84 -4.87 9.92 -7.66
C ARG A 84 -4.84 10.90 -8.82
N ALA A 85 -5.46 10.53 -9.93
CA ALA A 85 -5.54 11.37 -11.11
C ALA A 85 -6.49 12.57 -10.92
N SER A 86 -7.50 12.45 -10.09
CA SER A 86 -8.43 13.54 -9.73
C SER A 86 -7.76 14.66 -8.91
N GLY A 87 -6.58 14.40 -8.34
CA GLY A 87 -5.92 15.36 -7.45
C GLY A 87 -6.66 15.57 -6.12
N GLU A 88 -7.71 14.82 -5.86
CA GLU A 88 -8.35 14.79 -4.56
C GLU A 88 -7.39 14.12 -3.59
N ASP A 89 -6.91 14.92 -2.64
CA ASP A 89 -6.12 14.42 -1.53
C ASP A 89 -7.04 13.50 -0.71
N ASP A 90 -6.70 12.21 -0.64
CA ASP A 90 -7.33 11.29 0.29
C ASP A 90 -6.92 11.69 1.72
N SER A 91 -7.42 12.81 2.16
CA SER A 91 -7.47 13.08 3.58
C SER A 91 -8.23 11.94 4.21
N PRO A 92 -7.67 11.24 5.21
CA PRO A 92 -8.30 10.07 5.80
C PRO A 92 -9.65 10.47 6.37
N THR A 93 -10.67 10.33 5.53
CA THR A 93 -12.06 10.51 5.92
C THR A 93 -12.37 9.40 6.90
N ASP A 94 -12.59 9.78 8.15
CA ASP A 94 -13.13 8.92 9.20
C ASP A 94 -12.41 7.57 9.45
N LEU A 95 -11.24 7.65 10.12
CA LEU A 95 -10.50 6.48 10.60
C LEU A 95 -11.28 5.63 11.63
N SER A 96 -12.44 6.09 12.09
CA SER A 96 -13.29 5.35 13.03
C SER A 96 -14.03 4.17 12.38
N ALA A 97 -14.08 4.14 11.05
CA ALA A 97 -14.73 3.08 10.26
C ALA A 97 -13.76 1.98 9.79
N LEU A 98 -12.46 2.06 10.14
CA LEU A 98 -11.48 1.03 9.73
C LEU A 98 -11.67 -0.25 10.53
N THR A 99 -11.50 -1.36 9.83
CA THR A 99 -11.61 -2.72 10.37
C THR A 99 -10.28 -3.46 10.21
N ASP A 100 -10.15 -4.65 10.81
CA ASP A 100 -8.97 -5.50 10.65
C ASP A 100 -8.77 -6.03 9.21
N GLU A 101 -9.78 -5.84 8.34
CA GLU A 101 -9.67 -6.15 6.92
C GLU A 101 -9.02 -5.00 6.13
N ASP A 102 -8.90 -3.79 6.70
CA ASP A 102 -8.33 -2.63 6.02
C ASP A 102 -6.81 -2.67 6.05
N VAL A 103 -6.22 -2.82 4.88
CA VAL A 103 -4.77 -2.93 4.70
C VAL A 103 -4.26 -1.94 3.65
N ILE A 104 -2.97 -1.68 3.68
CA ILE A 104 -2.23 -0.94 2.66
C ILE A 104 -1.23 -1.86 1.99
N ILE A 105 -1.31 -1.93 0.67
CA ILE A 105 -0.31 -2.58 -0.16
C ILE A 105 0.75 -1.53 -0.52
N ALA A 106 2.01 -1.82 -0.26
CA ALA A 106 3.12 -0.96 -0.65
C ALA A 106 3.99 -1.64 -1.71
N VAL A 107 4.05 -1.02 -2.89
CA VAL A 107 4.77 -1.55 -4.05
C VAL A 107 5.85 -0.57 -4.48
N ARG A 108 7.10 -1.01 -4.52
CA ARG A 108 8.19 -0.20 -5.04
C ARG A 108 8.06 -0.05 -6.55
N PRO A 109 8.40 1.13 -7.12
CA PRO A 109 8.27 1.39 -8.54
C PRO A 109 8.99 0.38 -9.46
N GLU A 110 10.10 -0.18 -9.03
CA GLU A 110 10.86 -1.18 -9.77
C GLU A 110 10.16 -2.55 -9.88
N PHE A 111 9.12 -2.79 -9.07
CA PHE A 111 8.33 -4.02 -9.13
C PHE A 111 7.08 -3.89 -10.01
N LEU A 112 6.81 -2.70 -10.56
CA LEU A 112 5.77 -2.50 -11.55
C LEU A 112 6.33 -2.81 -12.94
N GLU A 113 5.65 -3.68 -13.68
CA GLU A 113 5.95 -3.99 -15.07
C GLU A 113 4.79 -3.61 -15.99
N LEU A 114 5.14 -3.08 -17.17
CA LEU A 114 4.18 -2.93 -18.25
C LEU A 114 4.04 -4.24 -19.03
N ALA A 115 2.82 -4.58 -19.39
CA ALA A 115 2.49 -5.75 -20.19
C ALA A 115 1.55 -5.36 -21.33
N GLU A 116 1.54 -6.11 -22.43
CA GLU A 116 0.63 -5.90 -23.54
C GLU A 116 -0.82 -6.24 -23.17
N SER A 117 -0.99 -7.18 -22.27
CA SER A 117 -2.30 -7.62 -21.76
C SER A 117 -2.20 -8.09 -20.31
N GLY A 118 -3.28 -7.98 -19.58
CA GLY A 118 -3.39 -8.42 -18.19
C GLY A 118 -4.68 -7.93 -17.54
N ALA A 119 -4.91 -8.34 -16.30
CA ALA A 119 -6.15 -7.99 -15.58
C ALA A 119 -6.20 -6.52 -15.13
N LEU A 120 -5.05 -5.87 -15.01
CA LEU A 120 -4.95 -4.49 -14.55
C LEU A 120 -4.65 -3.56 -15.73
N GLU A 121 -5.69 -3.25 -16.51
CA GLU A 121 -5.58 -2.33 -17.66
C GLU A 121 -5.45 -0.88 -17.19
N GLY A 122 -4.62 -0.11 -17.91
CA GLY A 122 -4.38 1.30 -17.64
C GLY A 122 -3.92 2.08 -18.86
N ARG A 123 -3.52 3.32 -18.62
CA ARG A 123 -2.95 4.21 -19.63
C ARG A 123 -1.71 4.91 -19.08
N ILE A 124 -0.72 5.11 -19.94
CA ILE A 124 0.45 5.91 -19.60
C ILE A 124 -0.02 7.37 -19.38
N TYR A 125 0.13 7.84 -18.14
CA TYR A 125 -0.24 9.19 -17.74
C TYR A 125 0.91 10.19 -17.90
N GLY A 126 2.12 9.72 -17.61
CA GLY A 126 3.32 10.54 -17.71
C GLY A 126 4.58 9.70 -17.85
N VAL A 127 5.60 10.28 -18.45
CA VAL A 127 6.93 9.67 -18.64
C VAL A 127 7.98 10.72 -18.32
N MET A 128 8.94 10.36 -17.46
CA MET A 128 10.09 11.20 -17.11
C MET A 128 11.38 10.41 -17.35
N PRO A 129 12.05 10.61 -18.48
CA PRO A 129 13.34 9.99 -18.76
C PRO A 129 14.42 10.54 -17.82
N THR A 130 15.24 9.65 -17.25
CA THR A 130 16.35 9.98 -16.35
C THR A 130 17.66 9.30 -16.79
N GLY A 131 17.95 9.32 -18.08
CA GLY A 131 19.11 8.69 -18.69
C GLY A 131 18.84 7.26 -19.13
N MET A 132 19.37 6.26 -18.43
CA MET A 132 19.20 4.84 -18.80
C MET A 132 17.86 4.24 -18.34
N GLU A 133 17.10 4.99 -17.56
CA GLU A 133 15.79 4.58 -17.04
C GLU A 133 14.75 5.67 -17.30
N SER A 134 13.49 5.31 -17.24
CA SER A 134 12.35 6.22 -17.28
C SER A 134 11.43 5.94 -16.09
N THR A 135 11.12 6.99 -15.34
CA THR A 135 10.01 6.93 -14.39
C THR A 135 8.72 7.14 -15.17
N ILE A 136 7.77 6.25 -14.99
CA ILE A 136 6.46 6.34 -15.61
C ILE A 136 5.37 6.48 -14.56
N LYS A 137 4.28 7.15 -14.91
CA LYS A 137 3.02 7.08 -14.19
C LYS A 137 1.98 6.39 -15.07
N VAL A 138 1.33 5.37 -14.54
CA VAL A 138 0.25 4.65 -15.21
C VAL A 138 -1.04 4.93 -14.46
N ARG A 139 -2.03 5.45 -15.17
CA ARG A 139 -3.37 5.64 -14.65
C ARG A 139 -4.17 4.35 -14.77
N VAL A 140 -4.63 3.82 -13.66
CA VAL A 140 -5.55 2.68 -13.55
C VAL A 140 -6.79 3.20 -12.83
N ASP A 141 -7.89 3.38 -13.56
CA ASP A 141 -9.09 4.09 -13.12
C ASP A 141 -8.72 5.50 -12.61
N ASP A 142 -8.83 5.79 -11.32
CA ASP A 142 -8.41 7.06 -10.72
C ASP A 142 -7.04 6.99 -10.03
N PHE A 143 -6.45 5.82 -9.92
CA PHE A 143 -5.16 5.64 -9.26
C PHE A 143 -3.99 5.91 -10.22
N LEU A 144 -2.95 6.56 -9.70
CA LEU A 144 -1.69 6.78 -10.40
C LEU A 144 -0.60 5.88 -9.80
N LEU A 145 -0.19 4.90 -10.57
CA LEU A 145 0.88 3.98 -10.17
C LEU A 145 2.20 4.41 -10.82
N THR A 146 3.23 4.55 -10.01
CA THR A 146 4.58 4.90 -10.46
C THR A 146 5.39 3.64 -10.73
N GLY A 147 6.04 3.56 -11.88
CA GLY A 147 6.96 2.50 -12.26
C GLY A 147 8.30 3.02 -12.75
N VAL A 148 9.31 2.15 -12.75
CA VAL A 148 10.63 2.42 -13.35
C VAL A 148 10.87 1.42 -14.46
N ILE A 149 11.19 1.92 -15.65
CA ILE A 149 11.48 1.10 -16.83
C ILE A 149 12.91 1.36 -17.27
N PHE A 150 13.66 0.30 -17.47
CA PHE A 150 15.02 0.36 -17.98
C PHE A 150 15.02 0.18 -19.51
N GLY A 151 15.86 0.96 -20.18
CA GLY A 151 16.05 0.89 -21.61
C GLY A 151 15.54 2.13 -22.37
N SER A 152 15.79 2.14 -23.68
CA SER A 152 15.52 3.27 -24.60
C SER A 152 14.20 3.15 -25.36
N GLY A 153 13.25 2.34 -24.88
CA GLY A 153 11.95 2.18 -25.52
C GLY A 153 11.15 3.50 -25.52
N VAL A 154 10.57 3.84 -26.67
CA VAL A 154 9.68 5.00 -26.76
C VAL A 154 8.34 4.65 -26.12
N ILE A 155 8.07 5.27 -24.98
CA ILE A 155 6.80 5.12 -24.28
C ILE A 155 5.95 6.36 -24.57
N SER A 156 4.79 6.16 -25.20
CA SER A 156 3.90 7.25 -25.58
C SER A 156 2.87 7.53 -24.48
N ILE A 157 2.75 8.80 -24.07
CA ILE A 157 1.69 9.25 -23.17
C ILE A 157 0.34 8.99 -23.81
N GLY A 158 -0.62 8.49 -23.02
CA GLY A 158 -1.96 8.10 -23.49
C GLY A 158 -2.05 6.69 -24.05
N ALA A 159 -0.93 5.99 -24.30
CA ALA A 159 -0.93 4.61 -24.75
C ALA A 159 -1.62 3.69 -23.74
N ARG A 160 -2.38 2.72 -24.24
CA ARG A 160 -2.97 1.65 -23.42
C ARG A 160 -1.86 0.68 -23.04
N THR A 161 -1.93 0.17 -21.83
CA THR A 161 -1.02 -0.83 -21.29
C THR A 161 -1.72 -1.63 -20.21
N SER A 162 -1.16 -2.75 -19.83
CA SER A 162 -1.54 -3.45 -18.61
C SER A 162 -0.40 -3.39 -17.60
N VAL A 163 -0.74 -3.39 -16.32
CA VAL A 163 0.22 -3.40 -15.22
C VAL A 163 0.28 -4.79 -14.60
N ARG A 164 1.47 -5.22 -14.26
CA ARG A 164 1.75 -6.39 -13.41
C ARG A 164 2.70 -6.00 -12.30
N PHE A 165 2.62 -6.72 -11.22
CA PHE A 165 3.58 -6.59 -10.13
C PHE A 165 4.45 -7.83 -10.09
N LYS A 166 5.77 -7.65 -10.04
CA LYS A 166 6.74 -8.74 -10.00
C LYS A 166 7.40 -8.88 -8.65
N GLY A 167 7.91 -10.09 -8.40
CA GLY A 167 8.65 -10.40 -7.19
C GLY A 167 7.75 -10.71 -5.99
N SER A 168 8.40 -11.01 -4.88
CA SER A 168 7.77 -11.41 -3.62
C SER A 168 8.02 -10.40 -2.48
N ASN A 169 8.48 -9.19 -2.82
CA ASN A 169 8.83 -8.15 -1.86
C ASN A 169 7.81 -7.00 -1.86
N ILE A 170 6.55 -7.32 -2.14
CA ILE A 170 5.44 -6.40 -1.99
C ILE A 170 5.00 -6.46 -0.54
N LEU A 171 4.88 -5.29 0.08
CA LEU A 171 4.65 -5.19 1.52
C LEU A 171 3.17 -4.98 1.82
N LEU A 172 2.71 -5.61 2.88
CA LEU A 172 1.36 -5.42 3.41
C LEU A 172 1.46 -4.78 4.79
N PHE A 173 0.69 -3.70 4.99
CA PHE A 173 0.62 -2.95 6.24
C PHE A 173 -0.82 -2.91 6.75
N ASP A 174 -0.98 -2.89 8.06
CA ASP A 174 -2.24 -2.60 8.70
C ASP A 174 -2.60 -1.12 8.54
N ARG A 175 -3.81 -0.83 8.08
CA ARG A 175 -4.22 0.55 7.86
C ARG A 175 -4.50 1.30 9.17
N GLN A 176 -4.90 0.60 10.22
CA GLN A 176 -5.23 1.23 11.49
C GLN A 176 -3.99 1.71 12.25
N SER A 177 -2.97 0.84 12.36
CA SER A 177 -1.75 1.14 13.13
C SER A 177 -0.60 1.64 12.26
N GLY A 178 -0.63 1.37 10.95
CA GLY A 178 0.51 1.59 10.06
C GLY A 178 1.62 0.54 10.23
N GLU A 179 1.41 -0.50 11.02
CA GLU A 179 2.42 -1.52 11.27
C GLU A 179 2.52 -2.51 10.10
N TYR A 180 3.74 -2.98 9.86
CA TYR A 180 4.03 -4.01 8.88
C TYR A 180 3.41 -5.35 9.28
N ILE A 181 2.74 -6.01 8.33
CA ILE A 181 2.15 -7.34 8.50
C ILE A 181 3.08 -8.42 7.92
N CYS A 182 3.29 -8.36 6.59
CA CYS A 182 4.10 -9.35 5.88
C CYS A 182 4.53 -8.81 4.51
N GLU A 183 5.40 -9.56 3.84
CA GLU A 183 5.73 -9.39 2.43
C GLU A 183 5.28 -10.59 1.61
N GLY A 184 5.11 -10.40 0.31
CA GLY A 184 4.65 -11.45 -0.60
C GLY A 184 4.57 -11.01 -2.05
N SER A 185 3.94 -11.83 -2.88
CA SER A 185 3.63 -11.53 -4.28
C SER A 185 2.17 -11.13 -4.46
N LEU A 186 1.90 -10.26 -5.43
CA LEU A 186 0.59 -9.69 -5.73
C LEU A 186 0.18 -10.00 -7.17
N HIS A 187 -0.99 -10.58 -7.34
CA HIS A 187 -1.54 -11.01 -8.63
C HIS A 187 -2.97 -10.47 -8.79
N PHE A 188 -3.21 -9.74 -9.89
CA PHE A 188 -4.52 -9.26 -10.32
C PHE A 188 -5.11 -10.13 -11.40
#